data_e861e93629ac7ef32fb8196902e4abcb
#
_entry.id   e861e93629ac7ef32fb8196902e4abcb
#
_cell.length_a   1.000
_cell.length_b   1.000
_cell.length_c   1.000
_cell.angle_alpha   90.00
_cell.angle_beta   90.00
_cell.angle_gamma   90.00
#
_symmetry.space_group_name_H-M   'P 1'
#
loop_
_entity.id
_entity.type
_entity.pdbx_description
1 polymer ?
#
loop_
_entity_poly.entity_id
_entity_poly.type
_entity_poly.pdbx_seq_one_letter_code
_entity_poly.pdbx_strand_id
1 'polypeptide(L)'
;MLDTVIANGRVVTPQGAGAWEIGIKGEQIVAVGLPGSLPRDGARVMDAAGMIVAPGGIDPHTHLAHAIMSHPDQPAATLGPEDDTRGMAHGGTTTHLDFVYVRPGVDDIRAAIEQRAARWKGNSHVDYAFHITLCGALDLKVFEQIPDAVAAGYPSFKVFTTNVLPPHPKRQGNRLDFGRIGFAMEKVAPAGGLMVVHGEDEDLVQFNYERFRHEGRMDGTNLHLVHTKLSELLAFRRTVALARAMSAAVYFVHTSAREGVDTIGEARADGLPVYGETLHQYACFNAEYYKTPRGFCSHTYPSLKFPEDQEALWRGLVHDGLATLATDEYPTSLELKLRGRTIEDVTGGNVGAEARLGIAYSEGVVKRGMTLERFADITATNAAKIFGLYPRKGAIAAGSDADLVLLDPAVHKTLTREDFHVTDYSPWEGWSVSGWPVTTMLRGKVIVDRGKLVGTTSDGRQLQRKIDPVMLRRPAC
;
A
#
# COMPACT_ATOMS: atom_id res chain seq x y z
N MET A 1 2.95 2.24 -36.58
CA MET A 1 1.49 2.06 -36.49
C MET A 1 1.20 1.84 -35.01
N LEU A 2 0.18 2.48 -34.44
CA LEU A 2 -0.29 2.27 -33.09
C LEU A 2 -1.17 1.02 -33.02
N ASP A 3 -1.15 0.32 -31.90
CA ASP A 3 -2.04 -0.83 -31.67
C ASP A 3 -3.37 -0.37 -31.05
N THR A 4 -3.30 0.63 -30.16
CA THR A 4 -4.48 1.22 -29.50
C THR A 4 -4.32 2.74 -29.37
N VAL A 5 -5.42 3.45 -29.59
CA VAL A 5 -5.57 4.88 -29.26
C VAL A 5 -6.69 5.00 -28.24
N ILE A 6 -6.41 5.57 -27.05
CA ILE A 6 -7.44 5.95 -26.10
C ILE A 6 -7.78 7.42 -26.35
N ALA A 7 -9.06 7.72 -26.56
CA ALA A 7 -9.54 9.02 -26.98
C ALA A 7 -10.72 9.50 -26.13
N ASN A 8 -11.01 10.80 -26.18
CA ASN A 8 -12.18 11.48 -25.60
C ASN A 8 -12.25 11.47 -24.06
N GLY A 9 -11.24 10.94 -23.37
CA GLY A 9 -11.19 10.95 -21.90
C GLY A 9 -10.54 12.20 -21.32
N ARG A 10 -10.75 12.43 -20.03
CA ARG A 10 -9.93 13.36 -19.24
C ARG A 10 -8.73 12.61 -18.70
N VAL A 11 -7.57 12.80 -19.33
CA VAL A 11 -6.34 12.06 -19.03
C VAL A 11 -5.49 12.82 -18.02
N VAL A 12 -4.98 12.09 -17.01
CA VAL A 12 -4.08 12.63 -15.98
C VAL A 12 -2.64 12.32 -16.34
N THR A 13 -1.89 13.34 -16.75
CA THR A 13 -0.48 13.24 -17.15
C THR A 13 0.42 13.92 -16.13
N PRO A 14 1.75 13.72 -16.16
CA PRO A 14 2.69 14.49 -15.33
C PRO A 14 2.66 16.02 -15.57
N GLN A 15 2.10 16.48 -16.68
CA GLN A 15 1.94 17.89 -17.04
C GLN A 15 0.57 18.47 -16.64
N GLY A 16 -0.32 17.64 -16.10
CA GLY A 16 -1.66 18.02 -15.68
C GLY A 16 -2.77 17.18 -16.32
N ALA A 17 -3.98 17.35 -15.81
CA ALA A 17 -5.18 16.67 -16.30
C ALA A 17 -5.86 17.49 -17.42
N GLY A 18 -6.14 16.83 -18.56
CA GLY A 18 -6.73 17.50 -19.72
C GLY A 18 -7.32 16.54 -20.75
N ALA A 19 -7.81 17.11 -21.83
CA ALA A 19 -8.27 16.34 -22.99
C ALA A 19 -7.05 15.95 -23.83
N TRP A 20 -6.57 14.73 -23.61
CA TRP A 20 -5.45 14.14 -24.33
C TRP A 20 -5.86 12.83 -24.97
N GLU A 21 -5.12 12.41 -26.02
CA GLU A 21 -5.16 11.07 -26.57
C GLU A 21 -3.89 10.31 -26.18
N ILE A 22 -4.02 9.00 -25.94
CA ILE A 22 -2.90 8.12 -25.60
C ILE A 22 -2.71 7.12 -26.74
N GLY A 23 -1.52 7.12 -27.34
CA GLY A 23 -1.12 6.15 -28.35
C GLY A 23 -0.27 5.04 -27.75
N ILE A 24 -0.72 3.79 -27.92
CA ILE A 24 -0.08 2.60 -27.35
C ILE A 24 0.45 1.72 -28.49
N LYS A 25 1.67 1.19 -28.29
CA LYS A 25 2.27 0.18 -29.14
C LYS A 25 2.91 -0.90 -28.29
N GLY A 26 2.48 -2.14 -28.46
CA GLY A 26 2.89 -3.24 -27.59
C GLY A 26 2.49 -2.98 -26.16
N GLU A 27 3.45 -3.02 -25.27
CA GLU A 27 3.25 -2.83 -23.82
C GLU A 27 3.39 -1.37 -23.38
N GLN A 28 3.74 -0.43 -24.27
CA GLN A 28 4.16 0.92 -23.89
C GLN A 28 3.27 2.02 -24.46
N ILE A 29 3.17 3.10 -23.71
CA ILE A 29 2.70 4.39 -24.22
C ILE A 29 3.82 4.97 -25.09
N VAL A 30 3.53 5.22 -26.37
CA VAL A 30 4.52 5.79 -27.30
C VAL A 30 4.22 7.24 -27.67
N ALA A 31 3.00 7.70 -27.41
CA ALA A 31 2.62 9.09 -27.64
C ALA A 31 1.50 9.53 -26.68
N VAL A 32 1.54 10.79 -26.29
CA VAL A 32 0.42 11.53 -25.69
C VAL A 32 0.23 12.77 -26.53
N GLY A 33 -0.96 12.99 -27.09
CA GLY A 33 -1.22 14.05 -28.05
C GLY A 33 -2.55 14.76 -27.82
N LEU A 34 -2.76 15.85 -28.55
CA LEU A 34 -4.03 16.58 -28.56
C LEU A 34 -5.16 15.73 -29.18
N PRO A 35 -6.43 15.99 -28.87
CA PRO A 35 -7.55 15.29 -29.48
C PRO A 35 -7.47 15.30 -31.02
N GLY A 36 -7.60 14.12 -31.64
CA GLY A 36 -7.54 13.93 -33.08
C GLY A 36 -6.14 13.99 -33.71
N SER A 37 -5.08 14.16 -32.90
CA SER A 37 -3.71 14.28 -33.45
C SER A 37 -3.00 12.94 -33.70
N LEU A 38 -3.48 11.86 -33.09
CA LEU A 38 -2.83 10.56 -33.21
C LEU A 38 -3.37 9.77 -34.43
N PRO A 39 -2.48 9.06 -35.19
CA PRO A 39 -2.91 8.26 -36.29
C PRO A 39 -3.75 7.06 -35.84
N ARG A 40 -4.88 6.84 -36.50
CA ARG A 40 -5.85 5.78 -36.15
C ARG A 40 -5.85 4.61 -37.12
N ASP A 41 -5.12 4.72 -38.21
CA ASP A 41 -5.08 3.68 -39.25
C ASP A 41 -4.54 2.36 -38.68
N GLY A 42 -5.39 1.32 -38.71
CA GLY A 42 -5.07 0.00 -38.15
C GLY A 42 -5.04 -0.09 -36.63
N ALA A 43 -5.31 1.00 -35.88
CA ALA A 43 -5.35 0.99 -34.43
C ALA A 43 -6.77 0.72 -33.91
N ARG A 44 -6.87 -0.03 -32.81
CA ARG A 44 -8.11 -0.09 -32.02
C ARG A 44 -8.32 1.26 -31.33
N VAL A 45 -9.47 1.89 -31.55
CA VAL A 45 -9.85 3.11 -30.82
C VAL A 45 -10.68 2.71 -29.61
N MET A 46 -10.19 3.04 -28.41
CA MET A 46 -10.92 2.92 -27.16
C MET A 46 -11.51 4.28 -26.79
N ASP A 47 -12.83 4.39 -26.83
CA ASP A 47 -13.54 5.60 -26.45
C ASP A 47 -13.68 5.69 -24.93
N ALA A 48 -13.08 6.73 -24.35
CA ALA A 48 -13.13 7.05 -22.92
C ALA A 48 -14.00 8.28 -22.64
N ALA A 49 -14.97 8.59 -23.50
CA ALA A 49 -15.85 9.74 -23.32
C ALA A 49 -16.52 9.72 -21.94
N GLY A 50 -16.46 10.85 -21.24
CA GLY A 50 -16.99 11.00 -19.88
C GLY A 50 -16.13 10.37 -18.77
N MET A 51 -15.08 9.64 -19.09
CA MET A 51 -14.23 8.95 -18.12
C MET A 51 -12.97 9.74 -17.77
N ILE A 52 -12.44 9.47 -16.59
CA ILE A 52 -11.10 9.87 -16.17
C ILE A 52 -10.14 8.72 -16.48
N VAL A 53 -9.06 9.03 -17.21
CA VAL A 53 -7.98 8.08 -17.50
C VAL A 53 -6.79 8.47 -16.66
N ALA A 54 -6.46 7.63 -15.67
CA ALA A 54 -5.34 7.83 -14.76
C ALA A 54 -4.29 6.71 -14.92
N PRO A 55 -3.05 6.92 -14.43
CA PRO A 55 -2.11 5.80 -14.32
C PRO A 55 -2.73 4.69 -13.50
N GLY A 56 -2.47 3.44 -13.87
CA GLY A 56 -2.88 2.28 -13.10
C GLY A 56 -2.38 2.36 -11.67
N GLY A 57 -3.25 2.05 -10.69
CA GLY A 57 -2.93 2.16 -9.28
C GLY A 57 -1.71 1.32 -8.88
N ILE A 58 -0.92 1.84 -7.96
CA ILE A 58 0.18 1.11 -7.32
C ILE A 58 -0.12 1.04 -5.83
N ASP A 59 -0.30 -0.17 -5.32
CA ASP A 59 -0.47 -0.39 -3.88
C ASP A 59 0.86 -0.84 -3.26
N PRO A 60 1.51 0.01 -2.47
CA PRO A 60 2.82 -0.32 -1.93
C PRO A 60 2.78 -1.23 -0.69
N HIS A 61 1.60 -1.72 -0.25
CA HIS A 61 1.48 -2.40 1.02
C HIS A 61 0.43 -3.51 1.00
N THR A 62 0.89 -4.75 0.78
CA THR A 62 0.00 -5.92 0.73
C THR A 62 0.62 -7.14 1.40
N HIS A 63 -0.21 -7.99 2.02
CA HIS A 63 0.20 -9.18 2.76
C HIS A 63 -0.56 -10.42 2.27
N LEU A 64 -0.25 -10.91 1.07
CA LEU A 64 -0.91 -12.06 0.45
C LEU A 64 -0.19 -13.36 0.79
N ALA A 65 -0.91 -14.44 1.05
CA ALA A 65 -0.35 -15.75 1.44
C ALA A 65 0.62 -15.64 2.64
N HIS A 66 0.28 -14.84 3.65
CA HIS A 66 1.02 -14.73 4.90
C HIS A 66 0.31 -15.43 6.05
N ALA A 67 1.09 -15.99 6.97
CA ALA A 67 0.54 -16.61 8.18
C ALA A 67 -0.20 -15.59 9.06
N ILE A 68 -1.37 -15.95 9.54
CA ILE A 68 -2.16 -15.14 10.47
C ILE A 68 -1.59 -15.31 11.88
N MET A 69 -1.09 -14.21 12.44
CA MET A 69 -0.35 -14.22 13.70
C MET A 69 -1.23 -14.26 14.95
N SER A 70 -2.49 -13.81 14.85
CA SER A 70 -3.41 -13.71 15.99
C SER A 70 -3.86 -15.08 16.52
N HIS A 71 -3.77 -16.14 15.73
CA HIS A 71 -4.25 -17.49 16.09
C HIS A 71 -3.13 -18.53 15.99
N PRO A 72 -2.07 -18.47 16.82
CA PRO A 72 -0.90 -19.35 16.69
C PRO A 72 -1.20 -20.82 16.96
N ASP A 73 -2.28 -21.14 17.67
CA ASP A 73 -2.74 -22.52 17.92
C ASP A 73 -3.61 -23.08 16.79
N GLN A 74 -4.08 -22.23 15.91
CA GLN A 74 -4.92 -22.61 14.75
C GLN A 74 -4.33 -21.95 13.48
N PRO A 75 -3.22 -22.50 12.95
CA PRO A 75 -2.53 -21.89 11.82
C PRO A 75 -3.46 -21.66 10.63
N ALA A 76 -3.43 -20.45 10.10
CA ALA A 76 -4.15 -20.04 8.91
C ALA A 76 -3.28 -19.00 8.17
N ALA A 77 -3.65 -18.71 6.93
CA ALA A 77 -2.98 -17.71 6.11
C ALA A 77 -3.99 -16.80 5.41
N THR A 78 -3.54 -15.61 5.02
CA THR A 78 -4.28 -14.74 4.11
C THR A 78 -4.39 -15.39 2.73
N LEU A 79 -5.37 -14.95 1.94
CA LEU A 79 -5.55 -15.42 0.56
C LEU A 79 -4.29 -15.20 -0.28
N GLY A 80 -4.14 -15.99 -1.31
CA GLY A 80 -3.00 -15.92 -2.21
C GLY A 80 -3.12 -14.85 -3.29
N PRO A 81 -2.03 -14.62 -4.03
CA PRO A 81 -2.04 -13.63 -5.12
C PRO A 81 -3.04 -13.98 -6.23
N GLU A 82 -3.32 -15.26 -6.49
CA GLU A 82 -4.30 -15.72 -7.48
C GLU A 82 -5.72 -15.26 -7.20
N ASP A 83 -6.07 -15.14 -5.93
CA ASP A 83 -7.40 -14.71 -5.49
C ASP A 83 -7.48 -13.18 -5.35
N ASP A 84 -6.54 -12.60 -4.60
CA ASP A 84 -6.63 -11.21 -4.18
C ASP A 84 -6.32 -10.22 -5.32
N THR A 85 -5.31 -10.52 -6.16
CA THR A 85 -4.95 -9.63 -7.28
C THR A 85 -6.05 -9.51 -8.34
N ARG A 86 -7.06 -10.39 -8.31
CA ARG A 86 -8.29 -10.23 -9.09
C ARG A 86 -9.07 -9.01 -8.62
N GLY A 87 -9.27 -8.84 -7.33
CA GLY A 87 -9.89 -7.64 -6.77
C GLY A 87 -9.08 -6.39 -7.04
N MET A 88 -7.74 -6.46 -6.91
CA MET A 88 -6.85 -5.35 -7.29
C MET A 88 -7.08 -4.91 -8.73
N ALA A 89 -7.17 -5.86 -9.67
CA ALA A 89 -7.44 -5.56 -11.08
C ALA A 89 -8.80 -4.88 -11.26
N HIS A 90 -9.87 -5.36 -10.61
CA HIS A 90 -11.19 -4.71 -10.63
C HIS A 90 -11.15 -3.29 -10.04
N GLY A 91 -10.38 -3.08 -8.99
CA GLY A 91 -10.17 -1.78 -8.34
C GLY A 91 -9.24 -0.82 -9.09
N GLY A 92 -8.72 -1.19 -10.27
CA GLY A 92 -7.85 -0.32 -11.07
C GLY A 92 -6.38 -0.33 -10.65
N THR A 93 -5.98 -1.21 -9.73
CA THR A 93 -4.58 -1.40 -9.32
C THR A 93 -3.89 -2.33 -10.31
N THR A 94 -2.77 -1.87 -10.90
CA THR A 94 -1.97 -2.61 -11.90
C THR A 94 -0.66 -3.13 -11.35
N THR A 95 -0.26 -2.65 -10.16
CA THR A 95 0.99 -3.06 -9.51
C THR A 95 0.80 -3.05 -8.00
N HIS A 96 1.36 -4.05 -7.31
CA HIS A 96 1.41 -4.04 -5.85
C HIS A 96 2.79 -4.45 -5.33
N LEU A 97 3.09 -4.09 -4.07
CA LEU A 97 4.30 -4.51 -3.38
C LEU A 97 3.94 -5.31 -2.14
N ASP A 98 4.45 -6.54 -2.11
CA ASP A 98 4.26 -7.49 -1.01
C ASP A 98 5.57 -7.69 -0.21
N PHE A 99 5.56 -8.51 0.82
CA PHE A 99 6.67 -8.65 1.77
C PHE A 99 7.30 -10.05 1.74
N VAL A 100 8.62 -10.06 1.74
CA VAL A 100 9.45 -11.26 1.98
C VAL A 100 9.95 -11.19 3.41
N TYR A 101 9.63 -12.17 4.24
CA TYR A 101 10.05 -12.19 5.64
C TYR A 101 11.36 -12.94 5.83
N VAL A 102 12.36 -12.24 6.41
CA VAL A 102 13.61 -12.79 6.90
C VAL A 102 13.53 -12.81 8.43
N ARG A 103 13.64 -14.00 9.02
CA ARG A 103 13.45 -14.25 10.45
C ARG A 103 14.62 -15.06 11.00
N PRO A 104 14.85 -15.13 12.32
CA PRO A 104 15.84 -16.04 12.89
C PRO A 104 15.68 -17.47 12.34
N GLY A 105 16.77 -18.02 11.84
CA GLY A 105 16.81 -19.30 11.13
C GLY A 105 16.64 -19.20 9.60
N VAL A 106 16.39 -18.01 9.06
CA VAL A 106 16.48 -17.70 7.62
C VAL A 106 17.73 -16.84 7.44
N ASP A 107 18.84 -17.45 7.05
CA ASP A 107 20.14 -16.78 7.01
C ASP A 107 20.50 -16.21 5.63
N ASP A 108 19.65 -16.43 4.62
CA ASP A 108 19.88 -16.03 3.24
C ASP A 108 18.68 -15.23 2.69
N ILE A 109 18.90 -13.93 2.48
CA ILE A 109 17.89 -13.00 1.93
C ILE A 109 17.49 -13.42 0.51
N ARG A 110 18.45 -13.84 -0.32
CA ARG A 110 18.20 -14.23 -1.70
C ARG A 110 17.31 -15.47 -1.79
N ALA A 111 17.62 -16.50 -0.98
CA ALA A 111 16.80 -17.71 -0.93
C ALA A 111 15.36 -17.41 -0.48
N ALA A 112 15.18 -16.51 0.51
CA ALA A 112 13.86 -16.08 0.94
C ALA A 112 13.08 -15.37 -0.18
N ILE A 113 13.74 -14.51 -0.97
CA ILE A 113 13.15 -13.83 -2.13
C ILE A 113 12.74 -14.85 -3.20
N GLU A 114 13.63 -15.78 -3.55
CA GLU A 114 13.37 -16.80 -4.58
C GLU A 114 12.19 -17.70 -4.19
N GLN A 115 12.12 -18.11 -2.93
CA GLN A 115 10.98 -18.88 -2.40
C GLN A 115 9.66 -18.10 -2.53
N ARG A 116 9.66 -16.81 -2.15
CA ARG A 116 8.47 -15.95 -2.25
C ARG A 116 8.06 -15.75 -3.69
N ALA A 117 9.01 -15.41 -4.57
CA ALA A 117 8.78 -15.18 -5.99
C ALA A 117 8.18 -16.41 -6.70
N ALA A 118 8.61 -17.60 -6.34
CA ALA A 118 8.07 -18.85 -6.88
C ALA A 118 6.55 -19.00 -6.63
N ARG A 119 6.03 -18.47 -5.50
CA ARG A 119 4.60 -18.50 -5.16
C ARG A 119 3.78 -17.53 -6.04
N TRP A 120 4.39 -16.43 -6.50
CA TRP A 120 3.73 -15.41 -7.33
C TRP A 120 3.76 -15.73 -8.81
N LYS A 121 4.81 -16.41 -9.29
CA LYS A 121 5.03 -16.66 -10.72
C LYS A 121 3.86 -17.41 -11.36
N GLY A 122 3.15 -16.75 -12.28
CA GLY A 122 1.95 -17.29 -12.93
C GLY A 122 0.67 -17.24 -12.09
N ASN A 123 0.72 -16.63 -10.91
CA ASN A 123 -0.39 -16.57 -9.96
C ASN A 123 -0.81 -15.13 -9.62
N SER A 124 -0.58 -14.16 -10.49
CA SER A 124 -0.98 -12.77 -10.24
C SER A 124 -1.61 -12.13 -11.48
N HIS A 125 -2.76 -11.47 -11.32
CA HIS A 125 -3.42 -10.73 -12.39
C HIS A 125 -2.74 -9.39 -12.70
N VAL A 126 -1.95 -8.85 -11.76
CA VAL A 126 -1.27 -7.56 -11.84
C VAL A 126 0.22 -7.71 -11.57
N ASP A 127 1.02 -6.71 -11.95
CA ASP A 127 2.46 -6.73 -11.67
C ASP A 127 2.76 -6.63 -10.17
N TYR A 128 3.90 -7.18 -9.75
CA TYR A 128 4.26 -7.22 -8.34
C TYR A 128 5.75 -7.01 -8.10
N ALA A 129 6.06 -6.52 -6.91
CA ALA A 129 7.42 -6.42 -6.39
C ALA A 129 7.43 -6.77 -4.89
N PHE A 130 8.62 -6.81 -4.28
CA PHE A 130 8.75 -7.20 -2.88
C PHE A 130 9.54 -6.18 -2.06
N HIS A 131 9.09 -5.93 -0.84
CA HIS A 131 9.88 -5.40 0.26
C HIS A 131 10.54 -6.55 1.02
N ILE A 132 11.74 -6.36 1.53
CA ILE A 132 12.40 -7.34 2.40
C ILE A 132 12.11 -6.96 3.84
N THR A 133 11.49 -7.86 4.61
CA THR A 133 11.15 -7.63 6.00
C THR A 133 12.17 -8.28 6.91
N LEU A 134 12.85 -7.50 7.74
CA LEU A 134 13.82 -7.96 8.72
C LEU A 134 13.14 -8.05 10.08
N CYS A 135 13.02 -9.25 10.64
CA CYS A 135 12.26 -9.52 11.85
C CYS A 135 13.05 -10.24 12.93
N GLY A 136 12.86 -9.84 14.18
CA GLY A 136 13.40 -10.54 15.34
C GLY A 136 14.89 -10.30 15.56
N ALA A 137 15.50 -11.14 16.37
CA ALA A 137 16.93 -11.06 16.71
C ALA A 137 17.80 -11.71 15.61
N LEU A 138 17.83 -11.11 14.42
CA LEU A 138 18.64 -11.57 13.28
C LEU A 138 20.14 -11.51 13.62
N ASP A 139 20.90 -12.48 13.09
CA ASP A 139 22.36 -12.45 13.08
C ASP A 139 22.85 -11.26 12.23
N LEU A 140 23.95 -10.62 12.67
CA LEU A 140 24.50 -9.45 11.97
C LEU A 140 24.92 -9.74 10.52
N LYS A 141 25.34 -10.98 10.22
CA LYS A 141 25.69 -11.42 8.86
C LYS A 141 24.53 -11.32 7.86
N VAL A 142 23.26 -11.34 8.33
CA VAL A 142 22.11 -11.14 7.44
C VAL A 142 22.09 -9.72 6.91
N PHE A 143 22.45 -8.74 7.72
CA PHE A 143 22.50 -7.33 7.30
C PHE A 143 23.61 -7.04 6.29
N GLU A 144 24.68 -7.85 6.28
CA GLU A 144 25.76 -7.72 5.29
C GLU A 144 25.32 -8.09 3.86
N GLN A 145 24.17 -8.78 3.71
CA GLN A 145 23.59 -9.14 2.40
C GLN A 145 22.72 -8.02 1.80
N ILE A 146 22.44 -6.95 2.56
CA ILE A 146 21.59 -5.84 2.12
C ILE A 146 22.08 -5.18 0.82
N PRO A 147 23.38 -4.85 0.65
CA PRO A 147 23.88 -4.25 -0.59
C PRO A 147 23.61 -5.13 -1.83
N ASP A 148 23.81 -6.44 -1.70
CA ASP A 148 23.58 -7.39 -2.79
C ASP A 148 22.09 -7.49 -3.14
N ALA A 149 21.21 -7.47 -2.15
CA ALA A 149 19.77 -7.44 -2.38
C ALA A 149 19.32 -6.14 -3.08
N VAL A 150 19.87 -4.98 -2.69
CA VAL A 150 19.61 -3.70 -3.39
C VAL A 150 20.09 -3.77 -4.84
N ALA A 151 21.31 -4.26 -5.07
CA ALA A 151 21.86 -4.42 -6.42
C ALA A 151 21.04 -5.39 -7.29
N ALA A 152 20.41 -6.41 -6.69
CA ALA A 152 19.50 -7.33 -7.35
C ALA A 152 18.10 -6.76 -7.63
N GLY A 153 17.82 -5.50 -7.26
CA GLY A 153 16.55 -4.83 -7.55
C GLY A 153 15.51 -4.86 -6.41
N TYR A 154 15.94 -5.11 -5.18
CA TYR A 154 15.11 -5.10 -3.97
C TYR A 154 15.55 -4.00 -2.99
N PRO A 155 15.31 -2.72 -3.31
CA PRO A 155 15.92 -1.59 -2.59
C PRO A 155 15.13 -1.13 -1.36
N SER A 156 14.16 -1.86 -0.85
CA SER A 156 13.33 -1.44 0.28
C SER A 156 13.25 -2.50 1.36
N PHE A 157 13.52 -2.09 2.62
CA PHE A 157 13.67 -2.97 3.79
C PHE A 157 12.68 -2.59 4.87
N LYS A 158 11.73 -3.49 5.15
CA LYS A 158 10.71 -3.32 6.18
C LYS A 158 11.23 -3.76 7.55
N VAL A 159 10.90 -2.95 8.55
CA VAL A 159 11.13 -3.29 9.96
C VAL A 159 9.89 -2.95 10.79
N PHE A 160 9.75 -3.62 11.92
CA PHE A 160 8.77 -3.33 12.95
C PHE A 160 9.51 -2.85 14.20
N THR A 161 9.11 -1.73 14.75
CA THR A 161 9.66 -1.23 16.04
C THR A 161 8.99 -1.87 17.24
N THR A 162 7.87 -2.58 17.04
CA THR A 162 7.10 -3.30 18.05
C THR A 162 6.66 -4.69 17.60
N ASN A 163 6.36 -5.56 18.56
CA ASN A 163 5.52 -6.72 18.33
C ASN A 163 4.06 -6.28 18.42
N VAL A 164 3.31 -6.41 17.33
CA VAL A 164 1.91 -5.95 17.25
C VAL A 164 0.94 -6.73 18.15
N LEU A 165 1.38 -7.88 18.64
CA LEU A 165 0.64 -8.75 19.55
C LEU A 165 1.54 -9.15 20.73
N PRO A 166 0.98 -9.50 21.90
CA PRO A 166 1.77 -9.89 23.05
C PRO A 166 2.54 -11.19 22.79
N PRO A 167 3.63 -11.47 23.52
CA PRO A 167 4.41 -12.68 23.37
C PRO A 167 3.57 -13.94 23.51
N HIS A 168 3.85 -14.94 22.65
CA HIS A 168 3.22 -16.26 22.69
C HIS A 168 4.26 -17.33 22.30
N PRO A 169 4.30 -18.53 22.96
CA PRO A 169 5.33 -19.55 22.69
C PRO A 169 5.41 -20.01 21.23
N LYS A 170 4.29 -19.99 20.51
CA LYS A 170 4.19 -20.40 19.09
C LYS A 170 4.23 -19.22 18.09
N ARG A 171 4.41 -17.98 18.57
CA ARG A 171 4.44 -16.78 17.73
C ARG A 171 5.86 -16.25 17.68
N GLN A 172 6.43 -16.18 16.48
CA GLN A 172 7.67 -15.46 16.29
C GLN A 172 7.40 -13.95 16.29
N GLY A 173 8.19 -13.20 17.08
CA GLY A 173 8.09 -11.74 17.12
C GLY A 173 8.54 -11.09 15.83
N ASN A 174 7.93 -9.95 15.49
CA ASN A 174 8.31 -9.15 14.33
C ASN A 174 9.30 -8.04 14.68
N ARG A 175 9.34 -7.60 15.94
CA ARG A 175 10.14 -6.46 16.37
C ARG A 175 11.62 -6.63 16.04
N LEU A 176 12.19 -5.60 15.44
CA LEU A 176 13.63 -5.38 15.35
C LEU A 176 14.00 -4.26 16.34
N ASP A 177 15.00 -4.46 17.19
CA ASP A 177 15.41 -3.41 18.14
C ASP A 177 16.07 -2.23 17.42
N PHE A 178 16.07 -1.06 18.04
CA PHE A 178 16.60 0.16 17.43
C PHE A 178 18.10 0.12 17.13
N GLY A 179 18.89 -0.71 17.82
CA GLY A 179 20.29 -0.96 17.49
C GLY A 179 20.44 -1.64 16.12
N ARG A 180 19.67 -2.71 15.91
CA ARG A 180 19.63 -3.41 14.61
C ARG A 180 19.00 -2.56 13.51
N ILE A 181 18.00 -1.74 13.82
CA ILE A 181 17.42 -0.77 12.86
C ILE A 181 18.48 0.23 12.41
N GLY A 182 19.25 0.80 13.35
CA GLY A 182 20.39 1.67 13.02
C GLY A 182 21.42 0.97 12.14
N PHE A 183 21.79 -0.27 12.49
CA PHE A 183 22.72 -1.06 11.69
C PHE A 183 22.18 -1.39 10.30
N ALA A 184 20.88 -1.69 10.18
CA ALA A 184 20.23 -1.84 8.86
C ALA A 184 20.33 -0.55 8.04
N MET A 185 20.08 0.64 8.65
CA MET A 185 20.20 1.94 7.98
C MET A 185 21.63 2.20 7.48
N GLU A 186 22.67 1.81 8.25
CA GLU A 186 24.08 1.91 7.82
C GLU A 186 24.39 1.09 6.55
N LYS A 187 23.66 0.00 6.32
CA LYS A 187 23.81 -0.85 5.12
C LYS A 187 22.91 -0.39 3.98
N VAL A 188 21.68 0.01 4.29
CA VAL A 188 20.66 0.39 3.30
C VAL A 188 20.98 1.72 2.63
N ALA A 189 21.37 2.74 3.41
CA ALA A 189 21.56 4.10 2.88
C ALA A 189 22.68 4.18 1.82
N PRO A 190 23.92 3.70 2.05
CA PRO A 190 24.97 3.73 1.04
C PRO A 190 24.71 2.82 -0.14
N ALA A 191 23.92 1.73 0.03
CA ALA A 191 23.54 0.83 -1.04
C ALA A 191 22.48 1.44 -2.00
N GLY A 192 21.87 2.55 -1.66
CA GLY A 192 20.80 3.17 -2.46
C GLY A 192 19.42 2.57 -2.18
N GLY A 193 19.20 2.16 -0.95
CA GLY A 193 17.94 1.60 -0.47
C GLY A 193 17.14 2.56 0.42
N LEU A 194 15.96 2.09 0.83
CA LEU A 194 14.96 2.81 1.64
C LEU A 194 14.50 1.94 2.80
N MET A 195 14.41 2.51 4.00
CA MET A 195 13.79 1.86 5.15
C MET A 195 12.27 2.05 5.12
N VAL A 196 11.53 0.97 5.31
CA VAL A 196 10.06 0.93 5.42
C VAL A 196 9.72 0.56 6.86
N VAL A 197 8.99 1.40 7.60
CA VAL A 197 8.91 1.29 9.06
C VAL A 197 7.47 1.21 9.55
N HIS A 198 7.12 0.09 10.21
CA HIS A 198 5.98 0.02 11.11
C HIS A 198 6.41 0.63 12.46
N GLY A 199 5.87 1.78 12.79
CA GLY A 199 6.33 2.58 13.91
C GLY A 199 5.35 2.63 15.08
N GLU A 200 5.59 1.81 16.11
CA GLU A 200 4.91 1.89 17.41
C GLU A 200 5.95 1.61 18.52
N ASP A 201 5.80 2.24 19.68
CA ASP A 201 6.71 2.04 20.81
C ASP A 201 6.37 0.72 21.51
N GLU A 202 7.34 -0.20 21.54
CA GLU A 202 7.19 -1.54 22.10
C GLU A 202 6.80 -1.51 23.58
N ASP A 203 7.46 -0.67 24.38
CA ASP A 203 7.26 -0.66 25.82
C ASP A 203 5.83 -0.22 26.16
N LEU A 204 5.29 0.77 25.44
CA LEU A 204 3.92 1.22 25.61
C LEU A 204 2.90 0.17 25.14
N VAL A 205 3.11 -0.43 23.97
CA VAL A 205 2.16 -1.41 23.43
C VAL A 205 2.10 -2.64 24.32
N GLN A 206 3.24 -3.21 24.70
CA GLN A 206 3.27 -4.43 25.53
C GLN A 206 2.77 -4.17 26.96
N PHE A 207 3.13 -3.02 27.56
CA PHE A 207 2.59 -2.62 28.86
C PHE A 207 1.07 -2.43 28.82
N ASN A 208 0.53 -1.86 27.73
CA ASN A 208 -0.92 -1.70 27.61
C ASN A 208 -1.63 -3.05 27.54
N TYR A 209 -1.10 -4.04 26.81
CA TYR A 209 -1.65 -5.40 26.85
C TYR A 209 -1.68 -5.97 28.26
N GLU A 210 -0.58 -5.86 29.02
CA GLU A 210 -0.49 -6.31 30.41
C GLU A 210 -1.48 -5.58 31.31
N ARG A 211 -1.55 -4.25 31.20
CA ARG A 211 -2.47 -3.42 31.98
C ARG A 211 -3.93 -3.78 31.72
N PHE A 212 -4.34 -3.90 30.43
CA PHE A 212 -5.73 -4.22 30.09
C PHE A 212 -6.12 -5.62 30.54
N ARG A 213 -5.19 -6.57 30.53
CA ARG A 213 -5.39 -7.90 31.10
C ARG A 213 -5.60 -7.82 32.61
N HIS A 214 -4.78 -7.06 33.30
CA HIS A 214 -4.91 -6.83 34.76
C HIS A 214 -6.23 -6.14 35.14
N GLU A 215 -6.68 -5.18 34.34
CA GLU A 215 -7.94 -4.46 34.52
C GLU A 215 -9.18 -5.25 34.08
N GLY A 216 -9.04 -6.42 33.46
CA GLY A 216 -10.15 -7.21 32.93
C GLY A 216 -10.80 -6.59 31.67
N ARG A 217 -10.16 -5.67 31.00
CA ARG A 217 -10.66 -4.91 29.83
C ARG A 217 -10.23 -5.53 28.50
N MET A 218 -10.47 -6.82 28.34
CA MET A 218 -9.94 -7.61 27.22
C MET A 218 -10.74 -7.49 25.92
N ASP A 219 -11.92 -6.86 25.94
CA ASP A 219 -12.76 -6.76 24.74
C ASP A 219 -12.01 -6.08 23.57
N GLY A 220 -12.12 -6.65 22.36
CA GLY A 220 -11.44 -6.19 21.16
C GLY A 220 -11.75 -4.75 20.77
N THR A 221 -12.89 -4.19 21.20
CA THR A 221 -13.22 -2.77 21.01
C THR A 221 -12.24 -1.82 21.71
N ASN A 222 -11.44 -2.30 22.68
CA ASN A 222 -10.41 -1.55 23.37
C ASN A 222 -9.06 -1.51 22.62
N LEU A 223 -8.92 -2.13 21.44
CA LEU A 223 -7.64 -2.23 20.74
C LEU A 223 -6.97 -0.87 20.50
N HIS A 224 -7.76 0.18 20.25
CA HIS A 224 -7.26 1.54 20.05
C HIS A 224 -6.61 2.17 21.31
N LEU A 225 -6.88 1.61 22.49
CA LEU A 225 -6.27 2.01 23.76
C LEU A 225 -4.97 1.24 24.04
N VAL A 226 -4.73 0.15 23.35
CA VAL A 226 -3.47 -0.61 23.37
C VAL A 226 -2.47 0.02 22.41
N HIS A 227 -2.86 0.19 21.18
CA HIS A 227 -2.09 0.80 20.09
C HIS A 227 -2.34 2.31 20.05
N THR A 228 -1.69 3.05 20.94
CA THR A 228 -2.00 4.47 21.20
C THR A 228 -1.32 5.41 20.20
N LYS A 229 -1.84 6.63 20.07
CA LYS A 229 -1.21 7.73 19.32
C LYS A 229 0.19 8.06 19.87
N LEU A 230 0.38 7.95 21.18
CA LEU A 230 1.66 8.19 21.83
C LEU A 230 2.70 7.14 21.41
N SER A 231 2.31 5.87 21.27
CA SER A 231 3.24 4.83 20.81
C SER A 231 3.73 5.09 19.38
N GLU A 232 2.84 5.53 18.47
CA GLU A 232 3.20 5.94 17.11
C GLU A 232 4.15 7.15 17.14
N LEU A 233 3.82 8.20 17.87
CA LEU A 233 4.65 9.40 18.00
C LEU A 233 6.08 9.09 18.45
N LEU A 234 6.24 8.32 19.54
CA LEU A 234 7.55 8.01 20.09
C LEU A 234 8.41 7.19 19.12
N ALA A 235 7.81 6.19 18.48
CA ALA A 235 8.52 5.37 17.50
C ALA A 235 8.93 6.18 16.26
N PHE A 236 8.05 7.06 15.76
CA PHE A 236 8.37 7.94 14.62
C PHE A 236 9.50 8.88 14.95
N ARG A 237 9.45 9.57 16.10
CA ARG A 237 10.51 10.48 16.58
C ARG A 237 11.87 9.77 16.70
N ARG A 238 11.90 8.58 17.31
CA ARG A 238 13.12 7.77 17.42
C ARG A 238 13.65 7.34 16.04
N THR A 239 12.78 6.92 15.14
CA THR A 239 13.17 6.52 13.78
C THR A 239 13.71 7.71 12.99
N VAL A 240 13.09 8.89 13.06
CA VAL A 240 13.60 10.12 12.42
C VAL A 240 14.96 10.50 12.95
N ALA A 241 15.19 10.38 14.27
CA ALA A 241 16.50 10.65 14.86
C ALA A 241 17.60 9.71 14.32
N LEU A 242 17.31 8.40 14.17
CA LEU A 242 18.22 7.46 13.55
C LEU A 242 18.44 7.75 12.07
N ALA A 243 17.37 8.02 11.31
CA ALA A 243 17.43 8.35 9.90
C ALA A 243 18.34 9.56 9.64
N ARG A 244 18.23 10.59 10.48
CA ARG A 244 19.09 11.78 10.44
C ARG A 244 20.56 11.41 10.69
N ALA A 245 20.83 10.62 11.72
CA ALA A 245 22.19 10.22 12.10
C ALA A 245 22.86 9.32 11.02
N MET A 246 22.08 8.45 10.39
CA MET A 246 22.56 7.49 9.38
C MET A 246 22.40 8.00 7.93
N SER A 247 21.89 9.23 7.72
CA SER A 247 21.58 9.78 6.39
C SER A 247 20.70 8.83 5.56
N ALA A 248 19.74 8.15 6.20
CA ALA A 248 18.88 7.15 5.60
C ALA A 248 17.52 7.73 5.21
N ALA A 249 17.00 7.32 4.05
CA ALA A 249 15.63 7.57 3.67
C ALA A 249 14.65 6.64 4.39
N VAL A 250 13.50 7.16 4.81
CA VAL A 250 12.49 6.41 5.55
C VAL A 250 11.11 6.60 4.94
N TYR A 251 10.36 5.51 4.88
CA TYR A 251 8.95 5.48 4.55
C TYR A 251 8.17 4.87 5.72
N PHE A 252 7.38 5.70 6.39
CA PHE A 252 6.45 5.24 7.41
C PHE A 252 5.22 4.67 6.76
N VAL A 253 4.96 3.40 6.97
CA VAL A 253 3.73 2.75 6.52
C VAL A 253 2.56 3.10 7.44
N HIS A 254 1.34 2.99 6.94
CA HIS A 254 0.07 3.03 7.69
C HIS A 254 0.04 4.07 8.85
N THR A 255 0.54 5.29 8.62
CA THR A 255 0.39 6.41 9.57
C THR A 255 -1.08 6.55 9.96
N SER A 256 -1.38 6.44 11.25
CA SER A 256 -2.75 6.37 11.75
C SER A 256 -3.19 7.58 12.58
N ALA A 257 -2.24 8.35 13.11
CA ALA A 257 -2.49 9.48 14.02
C ALA A 257 -1.98 10.81 13.45
N ARG A 258 -2.60 11.91 13.90
CA ARG A 258 -2.16 13.27 13.58
C ARG A 258 -0.69 13.50 13.94
N GLU A 259 -0.26 12.98 15.10
CA GLU A 259 1.12 13.15 15.58
C GLU A 259 2.16 12.49 14.64
N GLY A 260 1.76 11.40 13.95
CA GLY A 260 2.58 10.80 12.90
C GLY A 260 2.69 11.70 11.67
N VAL A 261 1.57 12.27 11.21
CA VAL A 261 1.53 13.24 10.09
C VAL A 261 2.41 14.46 10.41
N ASP A 262 2.27 15.00 11.61
CA ASP A 262 3.05 16.18 12.05
C ASP A 262 4.55 15.86 12.11
N THR A 263 4.94 14.68 12.63
CA THR A 263 6.34 14.23 12.70
C THR A 263 6.96 14.06 11.31
N ILE A 264 6.21 13.50 10.35
CA ILE A 264 6.65 13.38 8.96
C ILE A 264 6.83 14.79 8.35
N GLY A 265 5.85 15.68 8.56
CA GLY A 265 5.90 17.05 8.05
C GLY A 265 7.11 17.83 8.57
N GLU A 266 7.40 17.76 9.87
CA GLU A 266 8.59 18.37 10.49
C GLU A 266 9.88 17.82 9.90
N ALA A 267 10.02 16.50 9.77
CA ALA A 267 11.21 15.87 9.18
C ALA A 267 11.43 16.30 7.72
N ARG A 268 10.34 16.40 6.94
CA ARG A 268 10.39 16.89 5.54
C ARG A 268 10.76 18.38 5.46
N ALA A 269 10.23 19.21 6.36
CA ALA A 269 10.59 20.62 6.45
C ALA A 269 12.09 20.82 6.77
N ASP A 270 12.68 19.91 7.54
CA ASP A 270 14.12 19.84 7.82
C ASP A 270 14.94 19.28 6.63
N GLY A 271 14.30 18.95 5.51
CA GLY A 271 14.95 18.43 4.31
C GLY A 271 15.28 16.93 4.34
N LEU A 272 14.82 16.17 5.35
CA LEU A 272 15.05 14.72 5.40
C LEU A 272 14.17 13.96 4.40
N PRO A 273 14.70 12.93 3.73
CA PRO A 273 13.95 12.06 2.82
C PRO A 273 13.02 11.14 3.60
N VAL A 274 11.98 11.72 4.19
CA VAL A 274 10.96 11.01 4.96
C VAL A 274 9.63 11.06 4.21
N TYR A 275 9.02 9.91 4.04
CA TYR A 275 7.75 9.73 3.34
C TYR A 275 6.75 9.05 4.26
N GLY A 276 5.47 9.38 4.10
CA GLY A 276 4.39 8.79 4.88
C GLY A 276 3.32 8.17 4.00
N GLU A 277 2.86 7.02 4.42
CA GLU A 277 1.68 6.33 3.92
C GLU A 277 0.56 6.45 4.94
N THR A 278 -0.67 6.55 4.47
CA THR A 278 -1.83 6.17 5.29
C THR A 278 -2.71 5.20 4.53
N LEU A 279 -3.68 4.63 5.23
CA LEU A 279 -4.62 3.67 4.66
C LEU A 279 -5.99 4.32 4.48
N HIS A 280 -6.71 3.91 3.43
CA HIS A 280 -8.06 4.40 3.20
C HIS A 280 -8.99 4.09 4.38
N GLN A 281 -8.82 2.95 5.08
CA GLN A 281 -9.59 2.64 6.28
C GLN A 281 -9.31 3.60 7.45
N TYR A 282 -8.07 4.06 7.67
CA TYR A 282 -7.79 5.07 8.70
C TYR A 282 -8.39 6.43 8.36
N ALA A 283 -8.36 6.78 7.07
CA ALA A 283 -8.93 8.02 6.62
C ALA A 283 -10.48 8.04 6.67
N CYS A 284 -11.14 6.87 6.68
CA CYS A 284 -12.60 6.76 6.60
C CYS A 284 -13.27 6.22 7.87
N PHE A 285 -12.62 5.33 8.63
CA PHE A 285 -13.15 4.78 9.87
C PHE A 285 -12.35 5.29 11.08
N ASN A 286 -12.99 5.35 12.24
CA ASN A 286 -12.36 5.69 13.52
C ASN A 286 -12.74 4.68 14.61
N ALA A 287 -12.19 4.83 15.82
CA ALA A 287 -12.35 3.87 16.91
C ALA A 287 -13.82 3.65 17.36
N GLU A 288 -14.71 4.63 17.12
CA GLU A 288 -16.14 4.44 17.41
C GLU A 288 -16.75 3.36 16.51
N TYR A 289 -16.18 3.12 15.34
CA TYR A 289 -16.65 2.07 14.43
C TYR A 289 -16.52 0.67 15.04
N TYR A 290 -15.55 0.43 15.95
CA TYR A 290 -15.42 -0.84 16.67
C TYR A 290 -16.64 -1.23 17.49
N LYS A 291 -17.46 -0.25 17.91
CA LYS A 291 -18.71 -0.46 18.67
C LYS A 291 -19.90 -0.81 17.80
N THR A 292 -19.75 -0.76 16.47
CA THR A 292 -20.84 -1.12 15.55
C THR A 292 -20.93 -2.64 15.37
N PRO A 293 -22.05 -3.18 14.87
CA PRO A 293 -22.18 -4.61 14.57
C PRO A 293 -21.12 -5.17 13.61
N ARG A 294 -20.53 -4.31 12.77
CA ARG A 294 -19.46 -4.64 11.81
C ARG A 294 -18.08 -4.24 12.30
N GLY A 295 -17.94 -3.73 13.50
CA GLY A 295 -16.69 -3.16 14.02
C GLY A 295 -15.51 -4.12 13.96
N PHE A 296 -15.72 -5.41 14.23
CA PHE A 296 -14.70 -6.44 14.15
C PHE A 296 -14.13 -6.63 12.73
N CYS A 297 -14.86 -6.27 11.68
CA CYS A 297 -14.36 -6.31 10.32
C CYS A 297 -13.26 -5.25 10.04
N SER A 298 -13.12 -4.24 10.91
CA SER A 298 -12.18 -3.12 10.72
C SER A 298 -10.99 -3.13 11.67
N HIS A 299 -10.77 -4.20 12.45
CA HIS A 299 -9.56 -4.33 13.25
C HIS A 299 -8.32 -4.41 12.37
N THR A 300 -7.30 -3.61 12.73
CA THR A 300 -6.02 -3.52 12.03
C THR A 300 -4.92 -3.07 13.00
N TYR A 301 -3.65 -3.22 12.64
CA TYR A 301 -2.49 -2.81 13.42
C TYR A 301 -1.61 -1.85 12.61
N PRO A 302 -1.40 -0.60 13.05
CA PRO A 302 -2.01 0.08 14.21
C PRO A 302 -3.54 0.11 14.15
N SER A 303 -4.17 0.32 15.30
CA SER A 303 -5.63 0.41 15.42
C SER A 303 -6.18 1.70 14.78
N LEU A 304 -7.49 1.72 14.46
CA LEU A 304 -8.21 2.94 14.14
C LEU A 304 -8.05 3.98 15.27
N LYS A 305 -7.98 5.26 14.93
CA LYS A 305 -7.84 6.37 15.87
C LYS A 305 -9.13 7.20 15.96
N PHE A 306 -9.05 8.51 16.03
CA PHE A 306 -10.16 9.40 16.36
C PHE A 306 -10.51 10.31 15.18
N PRO A 307 -11.65 11.04 15.24
CA PRO A 307 -12.06 11.92 14.14
C PRO A 307 -11.03 13.01 13.78
N GLU A 308 -10.34 13.59 14.78
CA GLU A 308 -9.29 14.57 14.53
C GLU A 308 -8.07 14.00 13.82
N ASP A 309 -7.83 12.70 13.94
CA ASP A 309 -6.77 12.00 13.20
C ASP A 309 -7.20 11.81 11.75
N GLN A 310 -8.44 11.43 11.49
CA GLN A 310 -9.00 11.33 10.13
C GLN A 310 -8.85 12.66 9.37
N GLU A 311 -9.18 13.79 10.03
CA GLU A 311 -9.01 15.12 9.43
C GLU A 311 -7.54 15.42 9.11
N ALA A 312 -6.62 15.05 10.00
CA ALA A 312 -5.18 15.24 9.76
C ALA A 312 -4.68 14.36 8.61
N LEU A 313 -5.12 13.11 8.52
CA LEU A 313 -4.78 12.20 7.43
C LEU A 313 -5.27 12.74 6.08
N TRP A 314 -6.54 13.16 6.00
CA TRP A 314 -7.07 13.76 4.76
C TRP A 314 -6.36 15.06 4.39
N ARG A 315 -6.07 15.94 5.35
CA ARG A 315 -5.28 17.14 5.10
C ARG A 315 -3.90 16.78 4.53
N GLY A 316 -3.23 15.78 5.11
CA GLY A 316 -1.94 15.28 4.61
C GLY A 316 -2.03 14.70 3.20
N LEU A 317 -3.10 13.95 2.88
CA LEU A 317 -3.32 13.41 1.54
C LEU A 317 -3.63 14.49 0.51
N VAL A 318 -4.46 15.48 0.85
CA VAL A 318 -4.87 16.55 -0.08
C VAL A 318 -3.75 17.56 -0.32
N HIS A 319 -2.96 17.90 0.74
CA HIS A 319 -1.99 19.01 0.72
C HIS A 319 -0.52 18.58 0.84
N ASP A 320 -0.17 17.37 0.38
CA ASP A 320 1.21 16.89 0.25
C ASP A 320 1.97 16.60 1.56
N GLY A 321 1.26 16.38 2.66
CA GLY A 321 1.87 15.93 3.93
C GLY A 321 2.13 14.42 3.98
N LEU A 322 1.32 13.63 3.26
CA LEU A 322 1.45 12.18 3.11
C LEU A 322 1.64 11.82 1.64
N ALA A 323 2.55 10.91 1.36
CA ALA A 323 2.94 10.58 -0.01
C ALA A 323 1.94 9.63 -0.70
N THR A 324 1.40 8.64 0.02
CA THR A 324 0.62 7.56 -0.58
C THR A 324 -0.60 7.18 0.24
N LEU A 325 -1.63 6.70 -0.47
CA LEU A 325 -2.79 6.02 0.08
C LEU A 325 -2.74 4.53 -0.29
N ALA A 326 -2.44 3.68 0.68
CA ALA A 326 -2.30 2.23 0.52
C ALA A 326 -3.45 1.47 1.20
N THR A 327 -3.36 0.14 1.24
CA THR A 327 -4.40 -0.70 1.85
C THR A 327 -3.94 -1.48 3.08
N ASP A 328 -2.65 -1.85 3.17
CA ASP A 328 -2.20 -2.87 4.10
C ASP A 328 -3.05 -4.15 3.95
N GLU A 329 -3.21 -4.56 2.68
CA GLU A 329 -4.12 -5.64 2.28
C GLU A 329 -3.81 -6.93 3.03
N TYR A 330 -4.80 -7.43 3.75
CA TYR A 330 -4.69 -8.65 4.56
C TYR A 330 -5.95 -9.50 4.40
N PRO A 331 -6.15 -10.12 3.22
CA PRO A 331 -7.41 -10.74 2.84
C PRO A 331 -7.64 -12.06 3.57
N THR A 332 -8.71 -12.13 4.36
CA THR A 332 -9.15 -13.33 5.08
C THR A 332 -10.62 -13.60 4.80
N SER A 333 -11.10 -14.80 5.11
CA SER A 333 -12.55 -15.04 5.18
C SER A 333 -13.16 -14.31 6.37
N LEU A 334 -14.47 -14.07 6.33
CA LEU A 334 -15.22 -13.50 7.45
C LEU A 334 -15.08 -14.34 8.72
N GLU A 335 -15.12 -15.68 8.58
CA GLU A 335 -14.91 -16.61 9.69
C GLU A 335 -13.58 -16.34 10.41
N LEU A 336 -12.48 -16.25 9.65
CA LEU A 336 -11.15 -15.94 10.20
C LEU A 336 -11.10 -14.53 10.80
N LYS A 337 -11.72 -13.56 10.13
CA LYS A 337 -11.79 -12.17 10.61
C LYS A 337 -12.50 -12.04 11.95
N LEU A 338 -13.53 -12.85 12.17
CA LEU A 338 -14.36 -12.84 13.37
C LEU A 338 -13.93 -13.84 14.44
N ARG A 339 -12.84 -14.58 14.25
CA ARG A 339 -12.43 -15.68 15.14
C ARG A 339 -12.05 -15.18 16.55
N GLY A 340 -11.30 -14.09 16.66
CA GLY A 340 -10.92 -13.46 17.92
C GLY A 340 -11.92 -12.42 18.41
N ARG A 341 -11.96 -12.19 19.70
CA ARG A 341 -12.85 -11.21 20.36
C ARG A 341 -12.14 -10.31 21.37
N THR A 342 -10.91 -10.65 21.72
CA THR A 342 -10.13 -9.91 22.71
C THR A 342 -9.05 -9.08 22.03
N ILE A 343 -8.51 -8.09 22.73
CA ILE A 343 -7.38 -7.30 22.25
C ILE A 343 -6.16 -8.14 21.85
N GLU A 344 -6.04 -9.39 22.36
CA GLU A 344 -4.90 -10.27 22.13
C GLU A 344 -5.09 -11.24 20.96
N ASP A 345 -6.33 -11.43 20.51
CA ASP A 345 -6.67 -12.44 19.51
C ASP A 345 -7.55 -11.93 18.35
N VAL A 346 -7.98 -10.66 18.34
CA VAL A 346 -8.67 -10.12 17.15
C VAL A 346 -7.78 -10.27 15.92
N THR A 347 -8.37 -10.70 14.81
CA THR A 347 -7.66 -10.76 13.53
C THR A 347 -7.51 -9.36 12.98
N GLY A 348 -6.28 -8.81 13.06
CA GLY A 348 -5.93 -7.52 12.49
C GLY A 348 -5.69 -7.62 10.99
N GLY A 349 -5.78 -6.48 10.31
CA GLY A 349 -5.67 -6.36 8.85
C GLY A 349 -7.01 -6.47 8.13
N ASN A 350 -7.13 -5.79 7.00
CA ASN A 350 -8.39 -5.64 6.28
C ASN A 350 -8.25 -6.05 4.82
N VAL A 351 -9.39 -6.40 4.21
CA VAL A 351 -9.54 -6.47 2.76
C VAL A 351 -10.02 -5.13 2.24
N GLY A 352 -9.38 -4.58 1.22
CA GLY A 352 -9.74 -3.25 0.74
C GLY A 352 -9.09 -2.80 -0.56
N ALA A 353 -8.19 -3.61 -1.15
CA ALA A 353 -7.44 -3.24 -2.35
C ALA A 353 -8.36 -2.88 -3.53
N GLU A 354 -9.48 -3.58 -3.68
CA GLU A 354 -10.48 -3.30 -4.72
C GLU A 354 -11.18 -1.95 -4.52
N ALA A 355 -11.42 -1.53 -3.27
CA ALA A 355 -12.11 -0.28 -2.97
C ALA A 355 -11.22 0.97 -3.07
N ARG A 356 -9.89 0.81 -3.02
CA ARG A 356 -8.92 1.88 -2.77
C ARG A 356 -9.08 3.09 -3.71
N LEU A 357 -9.08 2.88 -5.03
CA LEU A 357 -9.17 3.99 -5.98
C LEU A 357 -10.55 4.63 -5.98
N GLY A 358 -11.61 3.83 -5.86
CA GLY A 358 -13.00 4.35 -5.77
C GLY A 358 -13.20 5.20 -4.52
N ILE A 359 -12.69 4.77 -3.37
CA ILE A 359 -12.73 5.53 -2.12
C ILE A 359 -11.85 6.79 -2.23
N ALA A 360 -10.62 6.68 -2.75
CA ALA A 360 -9.74 7.84 -2.94
C ALA A 360 -10.38 8.91 -3.82
N TYR A 361 -11.04 8.52 -4.90
CA TYR A 361 -11.74 9.45 -5.77
C TYR A 361 -12.98 10.05 -5.08
N SER A 362 -13.85 9.22 -4.52
CA SER A 362 -15.09 9.67 -3.88
C SER A 362 -14.82 10.59 -2.68
N GLU A 363 -13.94 10.18 -1.78
CA GLU A 363 -13.65 10.92 -0.55
C GLU A 363 -12.67 12.09 -0.77
N GLY A 364 -11.66 11.88 -1.62
CA GLY A 364 -10.64 12.89 -1.88
C GLY A 364 -11.08 13.91 -2.93
N VAL A 365 -11.36 13.44 -4.15
CA VAL A 365 -11.65 14.36 -5.26
C VAL A 365 -13.04 14.97 -5.12
N VAL A 366 -14.09 14.14 -4.96
CA VAL A 366 -15.47 14.62 -4.97
C VAL A 366 -15.82 15.39 -3.70
N LYS A 367 -15.48 14.85 -2.52
CA LYS A 367 -15.90 15.47 -1.25
C LYS A 367 -14.94 16.53 -0.72
N ARG A 368 -13.63 16.46 -1.03
CA ARG A 368 -12.60 17.34 -0.45
C ARG A 368 -11.87 18.21 -1.47
N GLY A 369 -12.26 18.13 -2.76
CA GLY A 369 -11.70 18.99 -3.80
C GLY A 369 -10.23 18.67 -4.15
N MET A 370 -9.74 17.46 -3.86
CA MET A 370 -8.43 17.00 -4.31
C MET A 370 -8.34 17.08 -5.83
N THR A 371 -7.23 17.57 -6.38
CA THR A 371 -7.05 17.59 -7.82
C THR A 371 -6.86 16.17 -8.38
N LEU A 372 -7.08 15.98 -9.67
CA LEU A 372 -6.86 14.68 -10.32
C LEU A 372 -5.37 14.30 -10.35
N GLU A 373 -4.50 15.30 -10.44
CA GLU A 373 -3.04 15.11 -10.36
C GLU A 373 -2.67 14.56 -8.98
N ARG A 374 -3.19 15.17 -7.91
CA ARG A 374 -2.93 14.71 -6.55
C ARG A 374 -3.53 13.34 -6.28
N PHE A 375 -4.72 13.04 -6.83
CA PHE A 375 -5.28 11.69 -6.81
C PHE A 375 -4.33 10.67 -7.46
N ALA A 376 -3.79 10.96 -8.65
CA ALA A 376 -2.81 10.10 -9.30
C ALA A 376 -1.51 9.99 -8.49
N ASP A 377 -1.06 11.09 -7.87
CA ASP A 377 0.14 11.09 -7.02
C ASP A 377 0.01 10.09 -5.87
N ILE A 378 -1.05 10.20 -5.06
CA ILE A 378 -1.21 9.36 -3.86
C ILE A 378 -1.58 7.91 -4.16
N THR A 379 -2.17 7.62 -5.33
CA THR A 379 -2.63 6.27 -5.68
C THR A 379 -1.68 5.50 -6.59
N ALA A 380 -0.72 6.18 -7.26
CA ALA A 380 0.18 5.57 -8.22
C ALA A 380 1.58 6.23 -8.29
N THR A 381 1.65 7.52 -8.64
CA THR A 381 2.90 8.18 -9.05
C THR A 381 3.94 8.23 -7.93
N ASN A 382 3.52 8.60 -6.71
CA ASN A 382 4.45 8.70 -5.58
C ASN A 382 4.98 7.34 -5.15
N ALA A 383 4.14 6.30 -5.11
CA ALA A 383 4.59 4.94 -4.86
C ALA A 383 5.62 4.50 -5.91
N ALA A 384 5.38 4.80 -7.20
CA ALA A 384 6.35 4.51 -8.26
C ALA A 384 7.69 5.22 -8.05
N LYS A 385 7.69 6.51 -7.68
CA LYS A 385 8.90 7.31 -7.43
C LYS A 385 9.66 6.77 -6.22
N ILE A 386 8.98 6.61 -5.08
CA ILE A 386 9.59 6.21 -3.79
C ILE A 386 10.21 4.82 -3.90
N PHE A 387 9.56 3.89 -4.60
CA PHE A 387 9.98 2.50 -4.67
C PHE A 387 10.72 2.12 -5.95
N GLY A 388 11.09 3.11 -6.80
CA GLY A 388 12.00 2.90 -7.92
C GLY A 388 11.37 2.23 -9.15
N LEU A 389 10.09 2.51 -9.40
CA LEU A 389 9.34 2.05 -10.57
C LEU A 389 9.10 3.17 -11.61
N TYR A 390 9.22 4.44 -11.20
CA TYR A 390 9.01 5.61 -12.05
C TYR A 390 10.20 5.83 -13.00
N PRO A 391 10.00 6.24 -14.28
CA PRO A 391 8.72 6.56 -14.92
C PRO A 391 8.06 5.36 -15.62
N ARG A 392 8.64 4.14 -15.54
CA ARG A 392 8.09 2.95 -16.16
C ARG A 392 6.64 2.70 -15.75
N LYS A 393 6.34 2.86 -14.45
CA LYS A 393 5.01 2.78 -13.84
C LYS A 393 4.62 4.13 -13.23
N GLY A 394 3.33 4.35 -12.99
CA GLY A 394 2.81 5.51 -12.28
C GLY A 394 2.80 6.82 -13.10
N ALA A 395 2.92 6.75 -14.42
CA ALA A 395 2.83 7.91 -15.30
C ALA A 395 2.12 7.57 -16.62
N ILE A 396 1.37 8.51 -17.15
CA ILE A 396 0.90 8.51 -18.54
C ILE A 396 1.83 9.40 -19.35
N ALA A 397 2.92 8.81 -19.84
CA ALA A 397 3.95 9.49 -20.62
C ALA A 397 4.56 8.55 -21.65
N ALA A 398 5.14 9.11 -22.72
CA ALA A 398 5.85 8.30 -23.71
C ALA A 398 7.04 7.56 -23.07
N GLY A 399 7.13 6.25 -23.30
CA GLY A 399 8.12 5.35 -22.69
C GLY A 399 7.66 4.63 -21.42
N SER A 400 6.54 5.04 -20.80
CA SER A 400 5.95 4.33 -19.68
C SER A 400 5.21 3.07 -20.17
N ASP A 401 5.11 2.06 -19.30
CA ASP A 401 4.22 0.93 -19.53
C ASP A 401 2.77 1.45 -19.66
N ALA A 402 2.00 0.86 -20.55
CA ALA A 402 0.60 1.23 -20.74
C ALA A 402 -0.28 0.61 -19.64
N ASP A 403 -0.06 1.07 -18.41
CA ASP A 403 -0.80 0.71 -17.21
C ASP A 403 -1.79 1.83 -16.91
N LEU A 404 -3.07 1.57 -17.12
CA LEU A 404 -4.11 2.60 -17.09
C LEU A 404 -5.34 2.11 -16.33
N VAL A 405 -6.00 3.04 -15.67
CA VAL A 405 -7.35 2.84 -15.14
C VAL A 405 -8.30 3.87 -15.77
N LEU A 406 -9.44 3.40 -16.26
CA LEU A 406 -10.56 4.24 -16.63
C LEU A 406 -11.56 4.23 -15.47
N LEU A 407 -11.77 5.40 -14.88
CA LEU A 407 -12.71 5.63 -13.79
C LEU A 407 -13.92 6.37 -14.36
N ASP A 408 -15.11 5.83 -14.11
CA ASP A 408 -16.37 6.46 -14.50
C ASP A 408 -16.89 7.34 -13.36
N PRO A 409 -16.83 8.68 -13.47
CA PRO A 409 -17.31 9.60 -12.45
C PRO A 409 -18.85 9.60 -12.30
N ALA A 410 -19.58 9.06 -13.27
CA ALA A 410 -21.05 8.99 -13.24
C ALA A 410 -21.59 7.82 -12.42
N VAL A 411 -20.74 6.90 -11.99
CA VAL A 411 -21.13 5.82 -11.08
C VAL A 411 -21.42 6.39 -9.69
N HIS A 412 -22.65 6.19 -9.21
CA HIS A 412 -23.07 6.51 -7.84
C HIS A 412 -23.74 5.28 -7.26
N LYS A 413 -23.15 4.72 -6.20
CA LYS A 413 -23.70 3.51 -5.57
C LYS A 413 -23.36 3.42 -4.10
N THR A 414 -24.18 2.67 -3.35
CA THR A 414 -23.81 2.17 -2.02
C THR A 414 -23.23 0.79 -2.19
N LEU A 415 -22.01 0.61 -1.71
CA LEU A 415 -21.28 -0.65 -1.86
C LEU A 415 -21.97 -1.78 -1.11
N THR A 416 -22.07 -2.92 -1.76
CA THR A 416 -22.59 -4.16 -1.22
C THR A 416 -21.54 -5.25 -1.33
N ARG A 417 -21.79 -6.43 -0.76
CA ARG A 417 -20.86 -7.56 -0.87
C ARG A 417 -20.63 -7.96 -2.34
N GLU A 418 -21.64 -7.86 -3.19
CA GLU A 418 -21.60 -8.22 -4.61
C GLU A 418 -20.70 -7.31 -5.46
N ASP A 419 -20.34 -6.13 -4.94
CA ASP A 419 -19.41 -5.22 -5.60
C ASP A 419 -17.94 -5.65 -5.48
N PHE A 420 -17.64 -6.68 -4.67
CA PHE A 420 -16.28 -7.15 -4.38
C PHE A 420 -16.06 -8.59 -4.82
N HIS A 421 -14.85 -8.89 -5.31
CA HIS A 421 -14.53 -10.13 -6.00
C HIS A 421 -13.57 -11.06 -5.23
N VAL A 422 -13.16 -10.72 -4.01
CA VAL A 422 -12.10 -11.43 -3.28
C VAL A 422 -12.63 -12.27 -2.13
N THR A 423 -13.22 -11.64 -1.11
CA THR A 423 -13.64 -12.29 0.13
C THR A 423 -15.16 -12.36 0.26
N ASP A 424 -15.64 -13.07 1.27
CA ASP A 424 -17.06 -13.21 1.61
C ASP A 424 -17.58 -12.06 2.49
N TYR A 425 -16.77 -11.01 2.70
CA TYR A 425 -17.14 -9.77 3.38
C TYR A 425 -16.30 -8.60 2.85
N SER A 426 -16.75 -7.38 3.15
CA SER A 426 -15.91 -6.18 3.00
C SER A 426 -16.23 -5.20 4.12
N PRO A 427 -15.23 -4.51 4.73
CA PRO A 427 -15.49 -3.42 5.68
C PRO A 427 -16.23 -2.25 5.02
N TRP A 428 -16.22 -2.18 3.69
CA TRP A 428 -16.81 -1.10 2.90
C TRP A 428 -18.29 -1.28 2.55
N GLU A 429 -18.91 -2.41 2.92
CA GLU A 429 -20.35 -2.60 2.71
C GLU A 429 -21.15 -1.51 3.43
N GLY A 430 -22.10 -0.91 2.71
CA GLY A 430 -22.88 0.24 3.19
C GLY A 430 -22.23 1.61 2.92
N TRP A 431 -20.98 1.66 2.42
CA TRP A 431 -20.33 2.92 2.06
C TRP A 431 -20.83 3.45 0.73
N SER A 432 -21.19 4.73 0.67
CA SER A 432 -21.65 5.38 -0.57
C SER A 432 -20.46 6.00 -1.31
N VAL A 433 -20.32 5.69 -2.59
CA VAL A 433 -19.26 6.19 -3.46
C VAL A 433 -19.81 6.96 -4.66
N SER A 434 -18.99 7.90 -5.14
CA SER A 434 -19.17 8.63 -6.39
C SER A 434 -17.93 8.46 -7.22
N GLY A 435 -18.09 7.87 -8.41
CA GLY A 435 -16.98 7.44 -9.27
C GLY A 435 -16.40 6.08 -8.89
N TRP A 436 -16.17 5.24 -9.92
CA TRP A 436 -15.64 3.88 -9.72
C TRP A 436 -14.77 3.44 -10.90
N PRO A 437 -13.67 2.68 -10.66
CA PRO A 437 -12.90 2.03 -11.72
C PRO A 437 -13.79 1.07 -12.51
N VAL A 438 -13.75 1.16 -13.83
CA VAL A 438 -14.56 0.30 -14.73
C VAL A 438 -13.73 -0.47 -15.73
N THR A 439 -12.55 0.04 -16.10
CA THR A 439 -11.64 -0.65 -17.03
C THR A 439 -10.21 -0.51 -16.54
N THR A 440 -9.48 -1.61 -16.54
CA THR A 440 -8.07 -1.68 -16.13
C THR A 440 -7.24 -2.27 -17.25
N MET A 441 -6.17 -1.58 -17.61
CA MET A 441 -5.20 -1.99 -18.61
C MET A 441 -3.84 -2.20 -17.95
N LEU A 442 -3.24 -3.35 -18.19
CA LEU A 442 -1.90 -3.72 -17.75
C LEU A 442 -1.00 -3.91 -18.96
N ARG A 443 0.03 -3.08 -19.11
CA ARG A 443 0.97 -3.11 -20.23
C ARG A 443 0.26 -3.25 -21.58
N GLY A 444 -0.70 -2.37 -21.86
CA GLY A 444 -1.45 -2.33 -23.12
C GLY A 444 -2.53 -3.40 -23.27
N LYS A 445 -2.60 -4.38 -22.39
CA LYS A 445 -3.64 -5.41 -22.35
C LYS A 445 -4.77 -4.99 -21.40
N VAL A 446 -6.00 -4.95 -21.88
CA VAL A 446 -7.18 -4.81 -21.00
C VAL A 446 -7.31 -6.09 -20.18
N ILE A 447 -7.26 -5.97 -18.85
CA ILE A 447 -7.44 -7.08 -17.91
C ILE A 447 -8.80 -7.05 -17.21
N VAL A 448 -9.42 -5.86 -17.08
CA VAL A 448 -10.82 -5.68 -16.71
C VAL A 448 -11.48 -4.77 -17.75
N ASP A 449 -12.58 -5.21 -18.34
CA ASP A 449 -13.34 -4.46 -19.33
C ASP A 449 -14.77 -4.21 -18.81
N ARG A 450 -15.08 -2.93 -18.51
CA ARG A 450 -16.39 -2.50 -17.99
C ARG A 450 -16.87 -3.36 -16.82
N GLY A 451 -15.98 -3.55 -15.83
CA GLY A 451 -16.25 -4.33 -14.62
C GLY A 451 -16.16 -5.84 -14.80
N LYS A 452 -15.82 -6.35 -15.99
CA LYS A 452 -15.68 -7.79 -16.25
C LYS A 452 -14.19 -8.15 -16.35
N LEU A 453 -13.73 -9.11 -15.53
CA LEU A 453 -12.39 -9.67 -15.64
C LEU A 453 -12.23 -10.41 -16.98
N VAL A 454 -11.23 -10.03 -17.75
CA VAL A 454 -10.83 -10.66 -19.02
C VAL A 454 -9.35 -11.06 -19.02
N GLY A 455 -8.61 -10.64 -17.99
CA GLY A 455 -7.23 -11.03 -17.72
C GLY A 455 -7.13 -12.39 -17.04
N THR A 456 -5.90 -12.85 -16.84
CA THR A 456 -5.56 -14.14 -16.19
C THR A 456 -4.47 -13.95 -15.15
N THR A 457 -4.28 -14.92 -14.27
CA THR A 457 -3.20 -14.94 -13.26
C THR A 457 -1.79 -14.97 -13.88
N SER A 458 -1.66 -15.21 -15.18
CA SER A 458 -0.37 -15.19 -15.88
C SER A 458 0.00 -13.81 -16.43
N ASP A 459 -0.86 -12.80 -16.27
CA ASP A 459 -0.61 -11.46 -16.79
C ASP A 459 0.38 -10.66 -15.92
N GLY A 460 0.40 -10.90 -14.61
CA GLY A 460 1.31 -10.24 -13.68
C GLY A 460 2.76 -10.72 -13.81
N ARG A 461 3.70 -9.77 -13.66
CA ARG A 461 5.15 -10.02 -13.70
C ARG A 461 5.84 -9.45 -12.48
N GLN A 462 6.88 -10.12 -12.02
CA GLN A 462 7.76 -9.57 -11.00
C GLN A 462 8.58 -8.40 -11.56
N LEU A 463 8.62 -7.31 -10.79
CA LEU A 463 9.34 -6.10 -11.17
C LEU A 463 10.60 -5.95 -10.32
N GLN A 464 11.75 -5.75 -10.97
CA GLN A 464 12.94 -5.24 -10.32
C GLN A 464 12.88 -3.71 -10.28
N ARG A 465 13.47 -3.13 -9.22
CA ARG A 465 13.35 -1.71 -8.90
C ARG A 465 14.71 -1.08 -8.66
N LYS A 466 14.80 0.22 -8.96
CA LYS A 466 15.96 1.05 -8.62
C LYS A 466 15.47 2.43 -8.24
N ILE A 467 15.71 2.84 -7.00
CA ILE A 467 15.26 4.13 -6.49
C ILE A 467 16.13 5.23 -7.07
N ASP A 468 15.49 6.31 -7.55
CA ASP A 468 16.23 7.51 -7.97
C ASP A 468 16.95 8.12 -6.76
N PRO A 469 18.25 8.44 -6.84
CA PRO A 469 18.98 9.02 -5.74
C PRO A 469 18.39 10.32 -5.18
N VAL A 470 17.59 11.05 -5.95
CA VAL A 470 16.91 12.27 -5.47
C VAL A 470 15.92 11.93 -4.35
N MET A 471 15.23 10.77 -4.46
CA MET A 471 14.28 10.29 -3.46
C MET A 471 14.94 9.89 -2.14
N LEU A 472 16.24 9.54 -2.19
CA LEU A 472 17.02 9.10 -1.03
C LEU A 472 17.75 10.25 -0.31
N ARG A 473 17.77 11.46 -0.90
CA ARG A 473 18.54 12.59 -0.36
C ARG A 473 17.68 13.72 0.18
N ARG A 474 16.46 13.85 -0.29
CA ARG A 474 15.52 14.90 0.12
C ARG A 474 14.08 14.49 -0.11
N PRO A 475 13.11 15.15 0.53
CA PRO A 475 11.70 14.96 0.17
C PRO A 475 11.50 15.40 -1.28
N ALA A 476 11.05 14.49 -2.16
CA ALA A 476 10.98 14.74 -3.60
C ALA A 476 9.59 14.40 -4.20
N CYS A 477 8.59 14.09 -3.36
CA CYS A 477 7.19 13.91 -3.73
C CYS A 477 6.29 14.10 -2.50
#